data_91cdaf2a38f7a5c592ba4733c59f839d
#
_entry.id   91cdaf2a38f7a5c592ba4733c59f839d
#
_cell.length_a   1.000
_cell.length_b   1.000
_cell.length_c   1.000
_cell.angle_alpha   90.00
_cell.angle_beta   90.00
_cell.angle_gamma   90.00
#
_symmetry.space_group_name_H-M   'P 1'
#
loop_
_entity.id
_entity.type
_entity.pdbx_description
1 polymer ?
#
loop_
_entity_poly.entity_id
_entity_poly.type
_entity_poly.pdbx_seq_one_letter_code
_entity_poly.pdbx_strand_id
1 'polypeptide(L)'
;MTHHQLRLAANKLLKIIIACTLLAALSANANPVRIAVASNFKQTLEAILPAFEQAYPKIEVQVISGSTGGLYAQIMHGAPFDLFLAADSERPKKLLNESKALKIFHYATGQLVYWAPTSTKPVGTPTLISISTPIAIPNHRTAPYGEAARQTMANLNIAGKQFVTGNNVSQSFQFVDSGNVASGFVALSQVRNRVNEAQWWLIPAQYHEPIVQYGVLLSDHQIDAPLFLDFLMSDKTQTSIARRGYVRSRAATDSDQSLPQPIN
;
A
#
# COMPACT_ATOMS: atom_id res chain seq x y z
N MET A 1 -15.94 61.28 25.98
CA MET A 1 -16.56 59.95 25.97
C MET A 1 -17.07 59.63 27.35
N THR A 2 -18.35 59.37 27.50
CA THR A 2 -18.94 59.06 28.81
C THR A 2 -18.63 57.62 29.21
N HIS A 3 -18.52 57.34 30.52
CA HIS A 3 -18.29 56.01 31.06
C HIS A 3 -19.26 54.94 30.51
N HIS A 4 -20.43 55.32 30.08
CA HIS A 4 -21.46 54.49 29.48
C HIS A 4 -21.06 54.02 28.04
N GLN A 5 -20.45 54.86 27.23
CA GLN A 5 -19.99 54.54 25.88
C GLN A 5 -18.79 53.59 25.90
N LEU A 6 -17.87 53.74 26.86
CA LEU A 6 -16.77 52.83 27.07
C LEU A 6 -17.22 51.40 27.48
N ARG A 7 -18.23 51.27 28.35
CA ARG A 7 -18.80 49.95 28.72
C ARG A 7 -19.49 49.25 27.55
N LEU A 8 -20.22 50.02 26.71
CA LEU A 8 -20.86 49.47 25.50
C LEU A 8 -19.84 49.00 24.47
N ALA A 9 -18.75 49.72 24.26
CA ALA A 9 -17.67 49.34 23.36
C ALA A 9 -16.92 48.06 23.88
N ALA A 10 -16.61 48.00 25.19
CA ALA A 10 -15.99 46.86 25.82
C ALA A 10 -16.85 45.58 25.73
N ASN A 11 -18.17 45.68 25.91
CA ASN A 11 -19.10 44.58 25.76
C ASN A 11 -19.24 44.10 24.30
N LYS A 12 -19.17 45.01 23.30
CA LYS A 12 -19.16 44.64 21.91
C LYS A 12 -17.84 43.90 21.53
N LEU A 13 -16.72 44.44 22.02
CA LEU A 13 -15.40 43.81 21.77
C LEU A 13 -15.34 42.40 22.39
N LEU A 14 -15.82 42.24 23.60
CA LEU A 14 -15.87 40.94 24.32
C LEU A 14 -16.75 39.93 23.57
N LYS A 15 -17.91 40.35 23.03
CA LYS A 15 -18.79 39.50 22.21
C LYS A 15 -18.12 39.06 20.90
N ILE A 16 -17.36 39.96 20.25
CA ILE A 16 -16.61 39.64 19.02
C ILE A 16 -15.48 38.66 19.33
N ILE A 17 -14.74 38.85 20.42
CA ILE A 17 -13.68 37.94 20.83
C ILE A 17 -14.27 36.56 21.16
N ILE A 18 -15.38 36.48 21.88
CA ILE A 18 -16.06 35.20 22.18
C ILE A 18 -16.57 34.53 20.90
N ALA A 19 -17.13 35.28 19.97
CA ALA A 19 -17.58 34.76 18.68
C ALA A 19 -16.39 34.23 17.82
N CYS A 20 -15.27 34.96 17.80
CA CYS A 20 -14.04 34.51 17.10
C CYS A 20 -13.41 33.27 17.75
N THR A 21 -13.41 33.18 19.09
CA THR A 21 -12.91 31.99 19.79
C THR A 21 -13.83 30.79 19.62
N LEU A 22 -15.16 30.99 19.59
CA LEU A 22 -16.10 29.91 19.24
C LEU A 22 -15.95 29.44 17.78
N LEU A 23 -15.71 30.35 16.82
CA LEU A 23 -15.45 29.99 15.43
C LEU A 23 -14.13 29.23 15.26
N ALA A 24 -13.09 29.59 16.02
CA ALA A 24 -11.80 28.90 16.01
C ALA A 24 -11.88 27.50 16.67
N ALA A 25 -12.77 27.30 17.65
CA ALA A 25 -13.01 26.02 18.29
C ALA A 25 -13.80 25.02 17.42
N LEU A 26 -14.47 25.50 16.35
CA LEU A 26 -15.20 24.69 15.36
C LEU A 26 -14.31 24.10 14.25
N SER A 27 -13.00 24.37 14.27
CA SER A 27 -12.03 23.54 13.53
C SER A 27 -11.93 22.20 14.24
N ALA A 28 -12.98 21.38 14.15
CA ALA A 28 -12.91 20.00 14.58
C ALA A 28 -11.71 19.38 13.81
N ASN A 29 -10.64 19.07 14.54
CA ASN A 29 -9.55 18.26 14.01
C ASN A 29 -10.19 16.92 13.60
N ALA A 30 -10.60 16.82 12.33
CA ALA A 30 -10.97 15.53 11.77
C ALA A 30 -9.75 14.64 11.95
N ASN A 31 -9.88 13.52 12.66
CA ASN A 31 -8.80 12.58 12.76
C ASN A 31 -8.41 12.12 11.34
N PRO A 32 -7.12 12.09 11.01
CA PRO A 32 -6.71 11.69 9.68
C PRO A 32 -7.14 10.25 9.38
N VAL A 33 -7.45 9.96 8.13
CA VAL A 33 -7.64 8.58 7.66
C VAL A 33 -6.28 7.88 7.69
N ARG A 34 -6.12 6.89 8.57
CA ARG A 34 -4.86 6.17 8.77
C ARG A 34 -4.82 4.93 7.90
N ILE A 35 -3.93 4.92 6.92
CA ILE A 35 -3.79 3.84 5.95
C ILE A 35 -2.51 3.05 6.23
N ALA A 36 -2.65 1.80 6.66
CA ALA A 36 -1.56 0.84 6.66
C ALA A 36 -1.37 0.29 5.24
N VAL A 37 -0.21 0.49 4.61
CA VAL A 37 0.03 0.09 3.22
C VAL A 37 1.24 -0.83 3.08
N ALA A 38 1.06 -1.93 2.36
CA ALA A 38 2.17 -2.79 1.96
C ALA A 38 3.19 -2.00 1.13
N SER A 39 4.47 -2.16 1.44
CA SER A 39 5.54 -1.28 0.97
C SER A 39 5.70 -1.21 -0.56
N ASN A 40 5.30 -2.26 -1.30
CA ASN A 40 5.25 -2.24 -2.76
C ASN A 40 4.30 -1.16 -3.31
N PHE A 41 3.21 -0.86 -2.59
CA PHE A 41 2.18 0.07 -3.04
C PHE A 41 2.39 1.51 -2.55
N LYS A 42 3.32 1.73 -1.61
CA LYS A 42 3.57 3.05 -1.00
C LYS A 42 3.75 4.16 -2.03
N GLN A 43 4.70 4.01 -2.96
CA GLN A 43 4.97 5.04 -3.99
C GLN A 43 3.78 5.26 -4.93
N THR A 44 3.02 4.21 -5.23
CA THR A 44 1.81 4.31 -6.04
C THR A 44 0.72 5.05 -5.29
N LEU A 45 0.53 4.76 -4.00
CA LEU A 45 -0.40 5.46 -3.13
C LEU A 45 -0.05 6.94 -3.04
N GLU A 46 1.20 7.28 -2.71
CA GLU A 46 1.68 8.67 -2.63
C GLU A 46 1.48 9.45 -3.95
N ALA A 47 1.55 8.77 -5.08
CA ALA A 47 1.36 9.40 -6.39
C ALA A 47 -0.11 9.62 -6.78
N ILE A 48 -1.07 8.90 -6.16
CA ILE A 48 -2.50 9.11 -6.38
C ILE A 48 -3.14 10.00 -5.31
N LEU A 49 -2.53 10.11 -4.12
CA LEU A 49 -3.04 10.93 -3.01
C LEU A 49 -3.34 12.39 -3.39
N PRO A 50 -2.52 13.12 -4.15
CA PRO A 50 -2.84 14.50 -4.51
C PRO A 50 -4.17 14.67 -5.23
N ALA A 51 -4.60 13.66 -6.01
CA ALA A 51 -5.90 13.69 -6.66
C ALA A 51 -7.07 13.45 -5.67
N PHE A 52 -6.84 12.66 -4.62
CA PHE A 52 -7.79 12.49 -3.52
C PHE A 52 -7.90 13.78 -2.70
N GLU A 53 -6.78 14.35 -2.29
CA GLU A 53 -6.72 15.59 -1.51
C GLU A 53 -7.36 16.77 -2.25
N GLN A 54 -7.21 16.83 -3.58
CA GLN A 54 -7.89 17.82 -4.41
C GLN A 54 -9.41 17.63 -4.41
N ALA A 55 -9.89 16.38 -4.43
CA ALA A 55 -11.32 16.08 -4.40
C ALA A 55 -11.93 16.25 -3.00
N TYR A 56 -11.14 16.00 -1.96
CA TYR A 56 -11.56 16.02 -0.56
C TYR A 56 -10.60 16.84 0.32
N PRO A 57 -10.53 18.17 0.14
CA PRO A 57 -9.49 19.02 0.75
C PRO A 57 -9.58 19.13 2.29
N LYS A 58 -10.63 18.61 2.89
CA LYS A 58 -10.80 18.58 4.36
C LYS A 58 -10.39 17.26 4.99
N ILE A 59 -10.06 16.24 4.17
CA ILE A 59 -9.69 14.92 4.63
C ILE A 59 -8.17 14.80 4.62
N GLU A 60 -7.58 14.68 5.79
CA GLU A 60 -6.17 14.37 5.95
C GLU A 60 -5.94 12.87 5.86
N VAL A 61 -4.87 12.43 5.18
CA VAL A 61 -4.49 11.02 5.06
C VAL A 61 -3.13 10.80 5.66
N GLN A 62 -3.03 9.86 6.59
CA GLN A 62 -1.77 9.41 7.17
C GLN A 62 -1.40 8.03 6.65
N VAL A 63 -0.23 7.91 6.01
CA VAL A 63 0.24 6.66 5.41
C VAL A 63 1.33 6.02 6.26
N ILE A 64 1.10 4.78 6.70
CA ILE A 64 2.06 3.96 7.44
C ILE A 64 2.43 2.76 6.57
N SER A 65 3.71 2.63 6.21
CA SER A 65 4.17 1.59 5.29
C SER A 65 5.02 0.52 5.99
N GLY A 66 4.81 -0.74 5.58
CA GLY A 66 5.55 -1.88 6.11
C GLY A 66 5.41 -3.15 5.27
N SER A 67 5.92 -4.26 5.78
CA SER A 67 5.57 -5.56 5.21
C SER A 67 4.11 -5.90 5.54
N THR A 68 3.42 -6.61 4.64
CA THR A 68 2.03 -7.03 4.86
C THR A 68 1.85 -7.77 6.19
N GLY A 69 2.74 -8.71 6.50
CA GLY A 69 2.69 -9.45 7.76
C GLY A 69 3.00 -8.60 8.99
N GLY A 70 3.92 -7.63 8.89
CA GLY A 70 4.23 -6.71 9.99
C GLY A 70 3.06 -5.78 10.30
N LEU A 71 2.40 -5.24 9.27
CA LEU A 71 1.20 -4.40 9.44
C LEU A 71 0.02 -5.20 9.98
N TYR A 72 -0.18 -6.43 9.48
CA TYR A 72 -1.18 -7.35 10.02
C TYR A 72 -0.96 -7.60 11.52
N ALA A 73 0.26 -7.86 11.96
CA ALA A 73 0.57 -8.05 13.36
C ALA A 73 0.24 -6.80 14.21
N GLN A 74 0.53 -5.59 13.70
CA GLN A 74 0.17 -4.35 14.36
C GLN A 74 -1.35 -4.20 14.52
N ILE A 75 -2.13 -4.53 13.48
CA ILE A 75 -3.60 -4.51 13.50
C ILE A 75 -4.11 -5.49 14.56
N MET A 76 -3.55 -6.71 14.60
CA MET A 76 -3.93 -7.73 15.59
C MET A 76 -3.65 -7.28 17.04
N HIS A 77 -2.66 -6.39 17.24
CA HIS A 77 -2.33 -5.78 18.53
C HIS A 77 -3.05 -4.44 18.77
N GLY A 78 -4.04 -4.09 17.96
CA GLY A 78 -4.89 -2.92 18.18
C GLY A 78 -4.32 -1.60 17.64
N ALA A 79 -3.39 -1.63 16.68
CA ALA A 79 -2.96 -0.41 16.02
C ALA A 79 -4.15 0.28 15.33
N PRO A 80 -4.33 1.61 15.51
CA PRO A 80 -5.53 2.32 15.12
C PRO A 80 -5.50 2.71 13.64
N PHE A 81 -5.51 1.72 12.75
CA PHE A 81 -5.65 1.92 11.32
C PHE A 81 -7.13 1.87 10.90
N ASP A 82 -7.50 2.67 9.91
CA ASP A 82 -8.84 2.70 9.31
C ASP A 82 -8.90 1.83 8.06
N LEU A 83 -7.80 1.83 7.28
CA LEU A 83 -7.64 1.02 6.08
C LEU A 83 -6.32 0.24 6.12
N PHE A 84 -6.37 -0.98 5.58
CA PHE A 84 -5.18 -1.79 5.36
C PHE A 84 -5.10 -2.23 3.89
N LEU A 85 -4.08 -1.80 3.18
CA LEU A 85 -3.80 -2.17 1.79
C LEU A 85 -2.71 -3.25 1.79
N ALA A 86 -3.14 -4.51 1.87
CA ALA A 86 -2.29 -5.69 1.92
C ALA A 86 -1.80 -6.10 0.52
N ALA A 87 -0.66 -6.77 0.45
CA ALA A 87 -0.16 -7.37 -0.78
C ALA A 87 -0.50 -8.87 -0.90
N ASP A 88 -1.44 -9.37 -0.12
CA ASP A 88 -2.01 -10.72 -0.22
C ASP A 88 -3.52 -10.70 0.07
N SER A 89 -4.16 -11.86 -0.10
CA SER A 89 -5.57 -12.08 0.25
C SER A 89 -5.75 -12.83 1.57
N GLU A 90 -4.71 -13.51 2.06
CA GLU A 90 -4.78 -14.40 3.22
C GLU A 90 -5.04 -13.61 4.50
N ARG A 91 -4.23 -12.58 4.76
CA ARG A 91 -4.35 -11.76 5.97
C ARG A 91 -5.63 -10.93 6.04
N PRO A 92 -6.07 -10.26 4.94
CA PRO A 92 -7.40 -9.67 4.86
C PRO A 92 -8.54 -10.63 5.18
N LYS A 93 -8.52 -11.84 4.63
CA LYS A 93 -9.54 -12.86 4.93
C LYS A 93 -9.52 -13.29 6.40
N LYS A 94 -8.33 -13.43 7.02
CA LYS A 94 -8.21 -13.71 8.45
C LYS A 94 -8.84 -12.60 9.30
N LEU A 95 -8.55 -11.32 9.00
CA LEU A 95 -9.16 -10.19 9.70
C LEU A 95 -10.69 -10.20 9.60
N LEU A 96 -11.24 -10.52 8.43
CA LEU A 96 -12.67 -10.61 8.23
C LEU A 96 -13.29 -11.75 9.06
N ASN A 97 -12.67 -12.94 9.03
CA ASN A 97 -13.13 -14.12 9.77
C ASN A 97 -13.06 -13.92 11.31
N GLU A 98 -12.12 -13.11 11.78
CA GLU A 98 -11.96 -12.75 13.19
C GLU A 98 -12.80 -11.53 13.61
N SER A 99 -13.71 -11.06 12.73
CA SER A 99 -14.54 -9.86 12.96
C SER A 99 -13.72 -8.60 13.28
N LYS A 100 -12.49 -8.52 12.74
CA LYS A 100 -11.59 -7.37 12.84
C LYS A 100 -11.59 -6.51 11.58
N ALA A 101 -12.44 -6.83 10.62
CA ALA A 101 -12.63 -6.08 9.39
C ALA A 101 -14.11 -5.98 9.04
N LEU A 102 -14.51 -4.83 8.51
CA LEU A 102 -15.89 -4.58 8.05
C LEU A 102 -16.08 -5.03 6.61
N LYS A 103 -15.05 -4.86 5.77
CA LYS A 103 -15.10 -5.19 4.34
C LYS A 103 -13.70 -5.49 3.81
N ILE A 104 -13.60 -6.45 2.90
CA ILE A 104 -12.40 -6.69 2.10
C ILE A 104 -12.72 -6.50 0.62
N PHE A 105 -11.73 -6.10 -0.17
CA PHE A 105 -11.89 -5.86 -1.61
C PHE A 105 -10.56 -6.07 -2.34
N HIS A 106 -10.62 -6.63 -3.54
CA HIS A 106 -9.46 -6.76 -4.42
C HIS A 106 -9.18 -5.40 -5.09
N TYR A 107 -8.02 -4.79 -4.86
CA TYR A 107 -7.71 -3.47 -5.45
C TYR A 107 -6.65 -3.50 -6.53
N ALA A 108 -5.77 -4.50 -6.57
CA ALA A 108 -4.73 -4.65 -7.59
C ALA A 108 -4.13 -6.05 -7.57
N THR A 109 -3.42 -6.42 -8.65
CA THR A 109 -2.50 -7.57 -8.63
C THR A 109 -1.10 -7.06 -8.92
N GLY A 110 -0.16 -7.35 -8.02
CA GLY A 110 1.23 -6.96 -8.12
C GLY A 110 2.00 -7.84 -9.09
N GLN A 111 3.11 -7.32 -9.62
CA GLN A 111 3.99 -8.03 -10.53
C GLN A 111 5.41 -8.07 -9.97
N LEU A 112 6.01 -9.27 -9.94
CA LEU A 112 7.37 -9.50 -9.47
C LEU A 112 8.35 -9.31 -10.61
N VAL A 113 9.47 -8.66 -10.35
CA VAL A 113 10.60 -8.56 -11.28
C VAL A 113 11.91 -8.95 -10.60
N TYR A 114 12.83 -9.49 -11.38
CA TYR A 114 14.24 -9.58 -11.01
C TYR A 114 14.99 -8.42 -11.66
N TRP A 115 15.64 -7.61 -10.86
CA TRP A 115 16.32 -6.37 -11.28
C TRP A 115 17.83 -6.47 -11.02
N ALA A 116 18.62 -6.13 -12.06
CA ALA A 116 20.09 -6.09 -12.03
C ALA A 116 20.58 -4.86 -12.79
N PRO A 117 20.68 -3.68 -12.14
CA PRO A 117 20.95 -2.38 -12.78
C PRO A 117 22.29 -2.30 -13.51
N THR A 118 23.28 -3.07 -13.06
CA THR A 118 24.63 -3.07 -13.67
C THR A 118 24.79 -4.12 -14.76
N SER A 119 23.75 -4.87 -15.11
CA SER A 119 23.81 -5.86 -16.18
C SER A 119 24.07 -5.18 -17.54
N THR A 120 25.09 -5.65 -18.24
CA THR A 120 25.41 -5.20 -19.61
C THR A 120 24.61 -5.92 -20.68
N LYS A 121 23.83 -6.93 -20.30
CA LYS A 121 22.95 -7.70 -21.17
C LYS A 121 21.51 -7.61 -20.65
N PRO A 122 20.51 -7.84 -21.50
CA PRO A 122 19.11 -7.93 -21.05
C PRO A 122 18.98 -8.93 -19.89
N VAL A 123 18.31 -8.52 -18.84
CA VAL A 123 18.11 -9.33 -17.64
C VAL A 123 17.04 -10.39 -17.90
N GLY A 124 17.31 -11.62 -17.47
CA GLY A 124 16.43 -12.77 -17.66
C GLY A 124 16.87 -13.96 -16.83
N THR A 125 16.28 -15.14 -17.11
CA THR A 125 16.65 -16.39 -16.44
C THR A 125 18.16 -16.68 -16.47
N PRO A 126 18.90 -16.51 -17.59
CA PRO A 126 20.35 -16.72 -17.62
C PRO A 126 21.09 -15.82 -16.64
N THR A 127 20.68 -14.54 -16.49
CA THR A 127 21.29 -13.60 -15.56
C THR A 127 21.09 -14.06 -14.11
N LEU A 128 19.87 -14.48 -13.76
CA LEU A 128 19.56 -15.00 -12.44
C LEU A 128 20.32 -16.30 -12.09
N ILE A 129 20.45 -17.20 -13.08
CA ILE A 129 21.18 -18.47 -12.89
C ILE A 129 22.68 -18.21 -12.72
N SER A 130 23.28 -17.33 -13.54
CA SER A 130 24.74 -17.12 -13.57
C SER A 130 25.28 -16.24 -12.44
N ILE A 131 24.41 -15.49 -11.74
CA ILE A 131 24.89 -14.55 -10.71
C ILE A 131 25.55 -15.31 -9.55
N SER A 132 26.76 -14.87 -9.18
CA SER A 132 27.54 -15.42 -8.06
C SER A 132 27.48 -14.55 -6.80
N THR A 133 27.06 -13.28 -6.92
CA THR A 133 26.91 -12.37 -5.79
C THR A 133 25.59 -12.60 -5.06
N PRO A 134 25.47 -12.16 -3.79
CA PRO A 134 24.20 -12.21 -3.07
C PRO A 134 23.08 -11.50 -3.81
N ILE A 135 21.85 -12.01 -3.68
CA ILE A 135 20.63 -11.49 -4.28
C ILE A 135 19.79 -10.85 -3.17
N ALA A 136 19.34 -9.60 -3.37
CA ALA A 136 18.38 -8.99 -2.46
C ALA A 136 17.01 -9.66 -2.62
N ILE A 137 16.41 -10.09 -1.50
CA ILE A 137 15.11 -10.76 -1.47
C ILE A 137 14.27 -10.22 -0.31
N PRO A 138 12.96 -9.95 -0.49
CA PRO A 138 12.11 -9.65 0.65
C PRO A 138 11.92 -10.87 1.55
N ASN A 139 11.70 -10.66 2.85
CA ASN A 139 11.43 -11.75 3.79
C ASN A 139 10.14 -12.48 3.39
N HIS A 140 10.25 -13.74 2.96
CA HIS A 140 9.11 -14.54 2.48
C HIS A 140 8.04 -14.80 3.54
N ARG A 141 8.36 -14.74 4.83
CA ARG A 141 7.40 -14.97 5.93
C ARG A 141 6.42 -13.79 6.11
N THR A 142 6.87 -12.59 5.80
CA THR A 142 6.11 -11.36 6.08
C THR A 142 5.77 -10.55 4.83
N ALA A 143 6.44 -10.80 3.71
CA ALA A 143 6.26 -10.05 2.46
C ALA A 143 5.86 -10.99 1.31
N PRO A 144 4.65 -10.82 0.73
CA PRO A 144 4.17 -11.67 -0.38
C PRO A 144 5.10 -11.68 -1.60
N TYR A 145 5.77 -10.58 -1.90
CA TYR A 145 6.81 -10.54 -2.94
C TYR A 145 8.02 -11.43 -2.61
N GLY A 146 8.33 -11.63 -1.33
CA GLY A 146 9.38 -12.55 -0.91
C GLY A 146 8.96 -14.00 -1.11
N GLU A 147 7.70 -14.33 -0.83
CA GLU A 147 7.16 -15.67 -1.10
C GLU A 147 7.11 -15.94 -2.61
N ALA A 148 6.66 -15.00 -3.43
CA ALA A 148 6.70 -15.12 -4.89
C ALA A 148 8.13 -15.30 -5.43
N ALA A 149 9.12 -14.61 -4.87
CA ALA A 149 10.54 -14.79 -5.22
C ALA A 149 11.04 -16.18 -4.85
N ARG A 150 10.69 -16.70 -3.65
CA ARG A 150 11.04 -18.05 -3.20
C ARG A 150 10.44 -19.11 -4.13
N GLN A 151 9.16 -18.97 -4.51
CA GLN A 151 8.48 -19.85 -5.46
C GLN A 151 9.17 -19.81 -6.83
N THR A 152 9.52 -18.63 -7.32
CA THR A 152 10.25 -18.45 -8.59
C THR A 152 11.57 -19.21 -8.57
N MET A 153 12.36 -19.07 -7.52
CA MET A 153 13.64 -19.77 -7.39
C MET A 153 13.45 -21.30 -7.36
N ALA A 154 12.44 -21.77 -6.63
CA ALA A 154 12.12 -23.21 -6.54
C ALA A 154 11.67 -23.77 -7.90
N ASN A 155 10.76 -23.09 -8.60
CA ASN A 155 10.22 -23.51 -9.90
C ASN A 155 11.25 -23.45 -11.05
N LEU A 156 12.28 -22.61 -10.89
CA LEU A 156 13.43 -22.57 -11.80
C LEU A 156 14.55 -23.53 -11.40
N ASN A 157 14.39 -24.32 -10.33
CA ASN A 157 15.40 -25.22 -9.76
C ASN A 157 16.72 -24.50 -9.44
N ILE A 158 16.66 -23.23 -8.99
CA ILE A 158 17.82 -22.44 -8.64
C ILE A 158 18.12 -22.62 -7.15
N ALA A 159 19.20 -23.33 -6.85
CA ALA A 159 19.70 -23.57 -5.51
C ALA A 159 21.07 -22.92 -5.26
N GLY A 160 21.53 -22.92 -4.01
CA GLY A 160 22.89 -22.51 -3.63
C GLY A 160 23.15 -20.99 -3.71
N LYS A 161 22.12 -20.16 -3.92
CA LYS A 161 22.27 -18.70 -3.92
C LYS A 161 22.37 -18.16 -2.50
N GLN A 162 23.18 -17.11 -2.34
CA GLN A 162 23.22 -16.31 -1.13
C GLN A 162 22.20 -15.17 -1.23
N PHE A 163 21.60 -14.81 -0.11
CA PHE A 163 20.58 -13.79 -0.06
C PHE A 163 20.90 -12.69 0.96
N VAL A 164 20.57 -11.45 0.62
CA VAL A 164 20.42 -10.34 1.55
C VAL A 164 18.93 -10.10 1.72
N THR A 165 18.41 -10.42 2.91
CA THR A 165 16.97 -10.39 3.17
C THR A 165 16.54 -9.03 3.71
N GLY A 166 15.65 -8.36 2.98
CA GLY A 166 14.97 -7.15 3.43
C GLY A 166 13.68 -7.48 4.21
N ASN A 167 13.31 -6.67 5.20
CA ASN A 167 12.08 -6.84 5.96
C ASN A 167 10.81 -6.73 5.10
N ASN A 168 10.91 -6.05 3.97
CA ASN A 168 9.85 -5.87 2.97
C ASN A 168 10.46 -5.62 1.59
N VAL A 169 9.61 -5.54 0.55
CA VAL A 169 10.09 -5.38 -0.83
C VAL A 169 10.75 -4.02 -1.11
N SER A 170 10.38 -2.97 -0.38
CA SER A 170 11.05 -1.68 -0.52
C SER A 170 12.47 -1.69 0.02
N GLN A 171 12.73 -2.44 1.08
CA GLN A 171 14.09 -2.61 1.58
C GLN A 171 14.94 -3.46 0.61
N SER A 172 14.37 -4.52 0.02
CA SER A 172 15.03 -5.27 -1.05
C SER A 172 15.39 -4.36 -2.23
N PHE A 173 14.45 -3.50 -2.65
CA PHE A 173 14.69 -2.48 -3.68
C PHE A 173 15.83 -1.54 -3.29
N GLN A 174 15.83 -0.99 -2.06
CA GLN A 174 16.86 -0.07 -1.57
C GLN A 174 18.26 -0.69 -1.56
N PHE A 175 18.40 -1.97 -1.23
CA PHE A 175 19.68 -2.67 -1.27
C PHE A 175 20.29 -2.69 -2.67
N VAL A 176 19.45 -2.84 -3.70
CA VAL A 176 19.90 -2.83 -5.10
C VAL A 176 20.10 -1.38 -5.61
N ASP A 177 19.18 -0.48 -5.31
CA ASP A 177 19.18 0.92 -5.74
C ASP A 177 20.42 1.69 -5.21
N SER A 178 20.85 1.37 -3.99
CA SER A 178 22.06 1.93 -3.39
C SER A 178 23.36 1.29 -3.85
N GLY A 179 23.31 0.23 -4.67
CA GLY A 179 24.49 -0.52 -5.12
C GLY A 179 25.09 -1.47 -4.05
N ASN A 180 24.49 -1.59 -2.87
CA ASN A 180 24.98 -2.49 -1.83
C ASN A 180 24.81 -3.97 -2.22
N VAL A 181 23.84 -4.27 -3.08
CA VAL A 181 23.59 -5.61 -3.65
C VAL A 181 23.42 -5.44 -5.16
N ALA A 182 24.09 -6.29 -5.94
CA ALA A 182 24.14 -6.15 -7.39
C ALA A 182 22.79 -6.41 -8.09
N SER A 183 21.89 -7.17 -7.46
CA SER A 183 20.61 -7.54 -8.05
C SER A 183 19.62 -8.00 -6.98
N GLY A 184 18.33 -8.04 -7.33
CA GLY A 184 17.32 -8.49 -6.37
C GLY A 184 15.93 -8.66 -6.96
N PHE A 185 15.07 -9.28 -6.17
CA PHE A 185 13.64 -9.37 -6.44
C PHE A 185 12.93 -8.15 -5.86
N VAL A 186 12.19 -7.45 -6.72
CA VAL A 186 11.49 -6.20 -6.40
C VAL A 186 10.10 -6.16 -7.06
N ALA A 187 9.29 -5.17 -6.72
CA ALA A 187 8.01 -4.96 -7.39
C ALA A 187 8.21 -4.21 -8.72
N LEU A 188 7.45 -4.57 -9.77
CA LEU A 188 7.47 -3.83 -11.03
C LEU A 188 7.17 -2.34 -10.84
N SER A 189 6.28 -2.00 -9.91
CA SER A 189 5.94 -0.61 -9.57
C SER A 189 7.12 0.24 -9.09
N GLN A 190 8.19 -0.39 -8.61
CA GLN A 190 9.38 0.31 -8.12
C GLN A 190 10.37 0.63 -9.22
N VAL A 191 10.36 -0.11 -10.34
CA VAL A 191 11.34 0.02 -11.43
C VAL A 191 10.76 0.54 -12.74
N ARG A 192 9.48 0.26 -13.04
CA ARG A 192 8.86 0.48 -14.36
C ARG A 192 9.09 1.87 -14.96
N ASN A 193 8.99 2.91 -14.15
CA ASN A 193 9.11 4.31 -14.62
C ASN A 193 10.42 4.97 -14.19
N ARG A 194 11.40 4.20 -13.71
CA ARG A 194 12.64 4.73 -13.12
C ARG A 194 13.91 4.20 -13.78
N VAL A 195 13.85 3.00 -14.35
CA VAL A 195 15.02 2.32 -14.88
C VAL A 195 14.75 1.76 -16.28
N ASN A 196 15.84 1.49 -17.02
CA ASN A 196 15.77 0.89 -18.34
C ASN A 196 15.15 -0.52 -18.27
N GLU A 197 14.23 -0.83 -19.15
CA GLU A 197 13.56 -2.13 -19.21
C GLU A 197 14.51 -3.30 -19.46
N ALA A 198 15.65 -3.08 -20.10
CA ALA A 198 16.68 -4.12 -20.27
C ALA A 198 17.34 -4.55 -18.95
N GLN A 199 17.21 -3.76 -17.87
CA GLN A 199 17.82 -4.02 -16.58
C GLN A 199 16.94 -4.83 -15.61
N TRP A 200 15.70 -5.15 -15.99
CA TRP A 200 14.84 -5.99 -15.19
C TRP A 200 14.11 -7.04 -16.04
N TRP A 201 13.75 -8.13 -15.42
CA TRP A 201 13.02 -9.23 -16.02
C TRP A 201 11.68 -9.41 -15.28
N LEU A 202 10.58 -9.22 -15.98
CA LEU A 202 9.26 -9.56 -15.46
C LEU A 202 9.18 -11.07 -15.27
N ILE A 203 8.97 -11.51 -14.03
CA ILE A 203 8.85 -12.92 -13.73
C ILE A 203 7.54 -13.47 -14.31
N PRO A 204 7.60 -14.47 -15.20
CA PRO A 204 6.39 -15.09 -15.77
C PRO A 204 5.49 -15.70 -14.68
N ALA A 205 4.17 -15.55 -14.85
CA ALA A 205 3.17 -15.99 -13.89
C ALA A 205 3.22 -17.48 -13.54
N GLN A 206 3.80 -18.32 -14.38
CA GLN A 206 3.97 -19.75 -14.12
C GLN A 206 4.99 -20.08 -13.03
N TYR A 207 5.82 -19.12 -12.61
CA TYR A 207 6.87 -19.35 -11.63
C TYR A 207 6.48 -18.98 -10.21
N HIS A 208 5.36 -18.32 -10.01
CA HIS A 208 4.84 -17.99 -8.68
C HIS A 208 3.32 -17.79 -8.70
N GLU A 209 2.71 -17.97 -7.55
CA GLU A 209 1.30 -17.62 -7.36
C GLU A 209 1.07 -16.12 -7.57
N PRO A 210 -0.12 -15.73 -8.07
CA PRO A 210 -0.46 -14.32 -8.26
C PRO A 210 -0.35 -13.52 -6.96
N ILE A 211 0.27 -12.35 -7.01
CA ILE A 211 0.37 -11.43 -5.86
C ILE A 211 -0.91 -10.58 -5.80
N VAL A 212 -2.01 -11.22 -5.43
CA VAL A 212 -3.34 -10.59 -5.39
C VAL A 212 -3.44 -9.71 -4.15
N GLN A 213 -3.68 -8.41 -4.35
CA GLN A 213 -3.66 -7.41 -3.27
C GLN A 213 -5.06 -7.03 -2.84
N TYR A 214 -5.34 -7.23 -1.57
CA TYR A 214 -6.64 -6.91 -0.97
C TYR A 214 -6.55 -5.72 -0.03
N GLY A 215 -7.53 -4.84 -0.16
CA GLY A 215 -7.79 -3.78 0.80
C GLY A 215 -8.76 -4.25 1.86
N VAL A 216 -8.68 -3.64 3.03
CA VAL A 216 -9.51 -3.91 4.19
C VAL A 216 -10.00 -2.59 4.76
N LEU A 217 -11.29 -2.45 4.95
CA LEU A 217 -11.87 -1.43 5.81
C LEU A 217 -11.92 -2.00 7.24
N LEU A 218 -11.16 -1.40 8.15
CA LEU A 218 -10.97 -1.91 9.52
C LEU A 218 -11.93 -1.29 10.53
N SER A 219 -12.36 -0.06 10.30
CA SER A 219 -13.10 0.74 11.27
C SER A 219 -14.22 1.52 10.59
N ASP A 220 -15.36 1.65 11.27
CA ASP A 220 -16.46 2.55 10.91
C ASP A 220 -16.39 3.88 11.69
N HIS A 221 -15.44 4.00 12.61
CA HIS A 221 -15.26 5.22 13.41
C HIS A 221 -14.75 6.40 12.58
N GLN A 222 -14.00 6.14 11.50
CA GLN A 222 -13.53 7.15 10.56
C GLN A 222 -14.47 7.20 9.35
N ILE A 223 -15.39 8.15 9.39
CA ILE A 223 -16.46 8.32 8.38
C ILE A 223 -15.93 8.57 6.96
N ASP A 224 -14.69 9.07 6.84
CA ASP A 224 -14.06 9.41 5.57
C ASP A 224 -13.31 8.23 4.91
N ALA A 225 -13.06 7.14 5.65
CA ALA A 225 -12.35 5.99 5.12
C ALA A 225 -13.07 5.31 3.92
N PRO A 226 -14.41 5.18 3.89
CA PRO A 226 -15.13 4.71 2.72
C PRO A 226 -14.95 5.59 1.48
N LEU A 227 -14.82 6.92 1.63
CA LEU A 227 -14.59 7.84 0.50
C LEU A 227 -13.22 7.56 -0.17
N PHE A 228 -12.21 7.25 0.65
CA PHE A 228 -10.91 6.85 0.12
C PHE A 228 -11.00 5.51 -0.62
N LEU A 229 -11.77 4.56 -0.12
CA LEU A 229 -12.02 3.29 -0.78
C LEU A 229 -12.68 3.50 -2.16
N ASP A 230 -13.72 4.33 -2.24
CA ASP A 230 -14.42 4.63 -3.50
C ASP A 230 -13.48 5.33 -4.50
N PHE A 231 -12.67 6.27 -4.01
CA PHE A 231 -11.63 6.91 -4.82
C PHE A 231 -10.62 5.88 -5.35
N LEU A 232 -10.11 5.00 -4.49
CA LEU A 232 -9.13 3.97 -4.87
C LEU A 232 -9.68 3.03 -5.95
N MET A 233 -10.97 2.69 -5.85
CA MET A 233 -11.65 1.77 -6.77
C MET A 233 -12.20 2.45 -8.03
N SER A 234 -12.17 3.78 -8.11
CA SER A 234 -12.62 4.52 -9.30
C SER A 234 -11.81 4.17 -10.54
N ASP A 235 -12.43 4.16 -11.72
CA ASP A 235 -11.78 3.82 -12.99
C ASP A 235 -10.54 4.68 -13.28
N LYS A 236 -10.60 5.97 -12.96
CA LYS A 236 -9.49 6.91 -13.12
C LYS A 236 -8.29 6.50 -12.26
N THR A 237 -8.52 6.20 -11.01
CA THR A 237 -7.47 5.77 -10.07
C THR A 237 -6.94 4.40 -10.45
N GLN A 238 -7.81 3.45 -10.78
CA GLN A 238 -7.41 2.11 -11.23
C GLN A 238 -6.57 2.15 -12.52
N THR A 239 -6.86 3.07 -13.44
CA THR A 239 -6.03 3.30 -14.63
C THR A 239 -4.65 3.84 -14.25
N SER A 240 -4.58 4.77 -13.29
CA SER A 240 -3.31 5.28 -12.77
C SER A 240 -2.47 4.20 -12.10
N ILE A 241 -3.09 3.33 -11.31
CA ILE A 241 -2.46 2.18 -10.66
C ILE A 241 -1.87 1.22 -11.71
N ALA A 242 -2.64 0.88 -12.73
CA ALA A 242 -2.18 -0.01 -13.80
C ALA A 242 -0.96 0.53 -14.55
N ARG A 243 -0.93 1.82 -14.86
CA ARG A 243 0.21 2.48 -15.49
C ARG A 243 1.49 2.39 -14.66
N ARG A 244 1.37 2.16 -13.36
CA ARG A 244 2.49 2.04 -12.41
C ARG A 244 2.97 0.60 -12.21
N GLY A 245 2.48 -0.36 -13.01
CA GLY A 245 2.99 -1.74 -12.98
C GLY A 245 2.13 -2.72 -12.18
N TYR A 246 0.85 -2.44 -12.03
CA TYR A 246 -0.13 -3.36 -11.47
C TYR A 246 -1.07 -3.88 -12.55
N VAL A 247 -1.61 -5.07 -12.37
CA VAL A 247 -2.77 -5.52 -13.11
C VAL A 247 -4.02 -4.99 -12.40
N ARG A 248 -4.95 -4.40 -13.16
CA ARG A 248 -6.19 -3.85 -12.61
C ARG A 248 -7.00 -4.93 -11.89
N SER A 249 -7.61 -4.55 -10.79
CA SER A 249 -8.75 -5.31 -10.27
C SER A 249 -9.85 -5.35 -11.35
N ARG A 250 -10.33 -6.53 -11.70
CA ARG A 250 -11.62 -6.61 -12.40
C ARG A 250 -12.68 -6.18 -11.39
N ALA A 251 -13.57 -5.27 -11.79
CA ALA A 251 -14.75 -5.01 -10.98
C ALA A 251 -15.39 -6.36 -10.67
N ALA A 252 -15.67 -6.62 -9.39
CA ALA A 252 -16.43 -7.80 -9.01
C ALA A 252 -17.76 -7.71 -9.76
N THR A 253 -17.95 -8.55 -10.77
CA THR A 253 -19.29 -8.83 -11.25
C THR A 253 -20.01 -9.53 -10.10
N ASP A 254 -21.27 -9.19 -9.84
CA ASP A 254 -22.11 -9.65 -8.72
C ASP A 254 -22.16 -11.19 -8.51
N SER A 255 -21.48 -11.97 -9.34
CA SER A 255 -21.38 -13.42 -9.28
C SER A 255 -20.39 -13.98 -8.25
N ASP A 256 -19.54 -13.15 -7.63
CA ASP A 256 -18.51 -13.62 -6.67
C ASP A 256 -18.93 -13.46 -5.19
N GLN A 257 -20.19 -13.05 -4.94
CA GLN A 257 -20.79 -12.93 -3.61
C GLN A 257 -21.54 -14.20 -3.14
N SER A 258 -21.49 -15.30 -3.87
CA SER A 258 -22.08 -16.55 -3.40
C SER A 258 -21.17 -17.21 -2.37
N LEU A 259 -21.32 -16.84 -1.10
CA LEU A 259 -20.91 -17.65 0.03
C LEU A 259 -21.57 -19.02 -0.10
N PRO A 260 -20.83 -20.14 0.10
CA PRO A 260 -21.49 -21.44 0.21
C PRO A 260 -22.43 -21.42 1.41
N GLN A 261 -23.71 -21.69 1.14
CA GLN A 261 -24.72 -21.90 2.18
C GLN A 261 -24.28 -23.07 3.06
N PRO A 262 -24.47 -22.99 4.40
CA PRO A 262 -24.18 -24.12 5.26
C PRO A 262 -25.10 -25.29 4.87
N ILE A 263 -24.49 -26.43 4.62
CA ILE A 263 -25.19 -27.68 4.42
C ILE A 263 -25.78 -28.08 5.79
N ASN A 264 -27.10 -28.16 5.86
CA ASN A 264 -27.83 -28.73 7.00
C ASN A 264 -27.49 -30.21 7.19
#